data_7224be85b14bc833eda095acca6d8baf
#
_entry.id   7224be85b14bc833eda095acca6d8baf
#
_cell.length_a   1.000
_cell.length_b   1.000
_cell.length_c   1.000
_cell.angle_alpha   90.00
_cell.angle_beta   90.00
_cell.angle_gamma   90.00
#
_symmetry.space_group_name_H-M   'P 1'
#
loop_
_entity.id
_entity.type
_entity.pdbx_description
1 polymer ?
#
loop_
_entity_poly.entity_id
_entity_poly.type
_entity_poly.pdbx_seq_one_letter_code
_entity_poly.pdbx_strand_id
1 'polypeptide(L)'
;MENALIFASEKEVQFTKLLKFIVPTYLTSLFNTVYTIIDGIFVSTYVGTNALASINIVYPIVNVLTGIALVFATGGSSVTALYIGGNRKKEADRSFSVSSFAAILLGCLISLMILTNLSAILTILGATPVTIAGCKTYARWWLLAAPVVIGKELFTYFIRVDGAPTYSFITALSGGILNIVLDYILVGQMQMGIYGAALATILGLVLSFSMGIYYFIHKQKYLSFTLHNLSLREAMHCMINGASEFVNQLAIAVTTIVFNRTALSFAGEDGVAAVSIIMYLQFLFIGVYFGFSMGIAPSLSYAYGDRKIRICRKLESYAHRFFAVAPIVIYALTYFLTPVAVSCFADTSSPVFPIAVSGMRVYGLGFLFSGINIFAAIRMMAYGKGYFSGLITFLRSFLLLLLFLIVLPLKFGLTGIWLAVPAAEALTLLVAVWFLRPIHC
;
A
#
# COMPACT_ATOMS: atom_id res chain seq x y z
N MET A 1 29.83 10.93 -4.81
CA MET A 1 28.49 11.22 -5.39
C MET A 1 27.62 11.67 -4.25
N GLU A 2 27.19 12.94 -4.26
CA GLU A 2 26.29 13.49 -3.25
C GLU A 2 25.00 12.69 -3.21
N ASN A 3 24.63 12.30 -2.02
CA ASN A 3 23.40 11.57 -1.80
C ASN A 3 22.22 12.52 -2.01
N ALA A 4 21.44 12.31 -3.05
CA ALA A 4 20.31 13.18 -3.38
C ALA A 4 19.21 13.24 -2.28
N LEU A 5 19.28 12.36 -1.25
CA LEU A 5 18.42 12.37 -0.07
C LEU A 5 18.91 13.31 1.04
N ILE A 6 20.22 13.57 1.11
CA ILE A 6 20.84 14.39 2.16
C ILE A 6 21.08 15.77 1.58
N PHE A 7 20.24 16.72 1.97
CA PHE A 7 20.46 18.13 1.64
C PHE A 7 21.41 18.73 2.69
N ALA A 8 22.56 19.21 2.22
CA ALA A 8 23.53 19.88 3.11
C ALA A 8 22.99 21.24 3.59
N SER A 9 22.23 21.93 2.74
CA SER A 9 21.64 23.23 3.03
C SER A 9 20.22 23.38 2.50
N GLU A 10 19.48 24.38 3.02
CA GLU A 10 18.13 24.73 2.55
C GLU A 10 18.11 25.13 1.07
N LYS A 11 19.20 25.74 0.56
CA LYS A 11 19.29 26.16 -0.86
C LYS A 11 19.31 24.97 -1.82
N GLU A 12 19.80 23.82 -1.38
CA GLU A 12 19.87 22.58 -2.19
C GLU A 12 18.53 21.86 -2.31
N VAL A 13 17.57 22.16 -1.43
CA VAL A 13 16.21 21.59 -1.49
C VAL A 13 15.49 22.24 -2.67
N GLN A 14 15.49 21.53 -3.81
CA GLN A 14 14.79 21.91 -5.03
C GLN A 14 13.68 20.89 -5.31
N PHE A 15 12.54 21.36 -5.75
CA PHE A 15 11.41 20.48 -6.08
C PHE A 15 11.76 19.45 -7.17
N THR A 16 12.56 19.87 -8.17
CA THR A 16 13.06 19.00 -9.24
C THR A 16 13.93 17.83 -8.72
N LYS A 17 14.71 18.07 -7.65
CA LYS A 17 15.49 17.00 -7.01
C LYS A 17 14.57 16.03 -6.26
N LEU A 18 13.52 16.53 -5.62
CA LEU A 18 12.53 15.69 -4.94
C LEU A 18 11.73 14.81 -5.92
N LEU A 19 11.43 15.31 -7.11
CA LEU A 19 10.75 14.53 -8.14
C LEU A 19 11.49 13.24 -8.51
N LYS A 20 12.83 13.21 -8.42
CA LYS A 20 13.64 12.00 -8.64
C LYS A 20 13.33 10.87 -7.64
N PHE A 21 12.74 11.19 -6.48
CA PHE A 21 12.29 10.20 -5.48
C PHE A 21 10.79 9.97 -5.53
N ILE A 22 10.02 11.03 -5.73
CA ILE A 22 8.55 10.99 -5.76
C ILE A 22 8.09 10.20 -7.00
N VAL A 23 8.62 10.52 -8.18
CA VAL A 23 8.17 9.89 -9.44
C VAL A 23 8.42 8.39 -9.48
N PRO A 24 9.62 7.86 -9.19
CA PRO A 24 9.82 6.41 -9.16
C PRO A 24 8.95 5.70 -8.11
N THR A 25 8.72 6.33 -6.95
CA THR A 25 7.87 5.77 -5.90
C THR A 25 6.42 5.70 -6.33
N TYR A 26 5.90 6.76 -6.94
CA TYR A 26 4.55 6.77 -7.51
C TYR A 26 4.40 5.76 -8.65
N LEU A 27 5.35 5.71 -9.57
CA LEU A 27 5.34 4.76 -10.67
C LEU A 27 5.38 3.30 -10.18
N THR A 28 6.10 3.01 -9.09
CA THR A 28 6.08 1.69 -8.46
C THR A 28 4.67 1.32 -8.00
N SER A 29 3.99 2.23 -7.31
CA SER A 29 2.63 1.98 -6.82
C SER A 29 1.62 1.82 -7.95
N LEU A 30 1.70 2.70 -8.96
CA LEU A 30 0.84 2.63 -10.15
C LEU A 30 1.04 1.32 -10.91
N PHE A 31 2.29 0.94 -11.15
CA PHE A 31 2.62 -0.29 -11.85
C PHE A 31 2.14 -1.53 -11.08
N ASN A 32 2.31 -1.56 -9.76
CA ASN A 32 1.81 -2.66 -8.93
C ASN A 32 0.29 -2.81 -9.07
N THR A 33 -0.47 -1.71 -9.12
CA THR A 33 -1.92 -1.75 -9.35
C THR A 33 -2.26 -2.31 -10.74
N VAL A 34 -1.57 -1.83 -11.76
CA VAL A 34 -1.82 -2.24 -13.16
C VAL A 34 -1.53 -3.72 -13.37
N TYR A 35 -0.38 -4.21 -12.91
CA TYR A 35 -0.05 -5.62 -13.12
C TYR A 35 -0.99 -6.57 -12.36
N THR A 36 -1.47 -6.19 -11.17
CA THR A 36 -2.46 -6.98 -10.42
C THR A 36 -3.79 -7.10 -11.18
N ILE A 37 -4.21 -6.03 -11.87
CA ILE A 37 -5.40 -6.06 -12.72
C ILE A 37 -5.17 -7.00 -13.92
N ILE A 38 -4.01 -6.91 -14.56
CA ILE A 38 -3.64 -7.76 -15.70
C ILE A 38 -3.63 -9.24 -15.31
N ASP A 39 -3.01 -9.59 -14.18
CA ASP A 39 -3.00 -10.95 -13.63
C ASP A 39 -4.44 -11.48 -13.44
N GLY A 40 -5.31 -10.68 -12.83
CA GLY A 40 -6.74 -11.03 -12.68
C GLY A 40 -7.46 -11.26 -14.03
N ILE A 41 -7.14 -10.48 -15.06
CA ILE A 41 -7.70 -10.66 -16.41
C ILE A 41 -7.22 -11.99 -17.01
N PHE A 42 -5.93 -12.32 -16.91
CA PHE A 42 -5.42 -13.59 -17.40
C PHE A 42 -6.11 -14.78 -16.72
N VAL A 43 -6.21 -14.77 -15.42
CA VAL A 43 -6.87 -15.84 -14.67
C VAL A 43 -8.35 -15.95 -15.04
N SER A 44 -9.08 -14.86 -15.09
CA SER A 44 -10.52 -14.90 -15.44
C SER A 44 -10.77 -15.40 -16.87
N THR A 45 -9.93 -15.01 -17.81
CA THR A 45 -10.09 -15.33 -19.24
C THR A 45 -9.67 -16.75 -19.57
N TYR A 46 -8.54 -17.22 -19.04
CA TYR A 46 -7.96 -18.52 -19.44
C TYR A 46 -8.24 -19.65 -18.46
N VAL A 47 -8.50 -19.38 -17.18
CA VAL A 47 -8.75 -20.43 -16.18
C VAL A 47 -10.22 -20.50 -15.78
N GLY A 48 -10.91 -19.38 -15.82
CA GLY A 48 -12.34 -19.26 -15.55
C GLY A 48 -12.68 -18.71 -14.16
N THR A 49 -13.96 -18.49 -13.94
CA THR A 49 -14.51 -17.78 -12.77
C THR A 49 -14.25 -18.49 -11.43
N ASN A 50 -14.24 -19.83 -11.42
CA ASN A 50 -13.96 -20.61 -10.21
C ASN A 50 -12.51 -20.44 -9.72
N ALA A 51 -11.57 -20.28 -10.65
CA ALA A 51 -10.18 -20.00 -10.30
C ALA A 51 -10.01 -18.59 -9.74
N LEU A 52 -10.65 -17.60 -10.36
CA LEU A 52 -10.66 -16.23 -9.86
C LEU A 52 -11.31 -16.15 -8.46
N ALA A 53 -12.42 -16.88 -8.25
CA ALA A 53 -13.04 -17.01 -6.92
C ALA A 53 -12.06 -17.62 -5.90
N SER A 54 -11.31 -18.66 -6.31
CA SER A 54 -10.31 -19.29 -5.43
C SER A 54 -9.18 -18.33 -5.03
N ILE A 55 -8.69 -17.51 -5.96
CA ILE A 55 -7.70 -16.48 -5.69
C ILE A 55 -8.25 -15.45 -4.70
N ASN A 56 -9.46 -14.95 -4.92
CA ASN A 56 -10.09 -13.96 -4.04
C ASN A 56 -10.29 -14.48 -2.61
N ILE A 57 -10.65 -15.77 -2.45
CA ILE A 57 -10.76 -16.42 -1.13
C ILE A 57 -9.41 -16.48 -0.42
N VAL A 58 -8.31 -16.65 -1.15
CA VAL A 58 -6.94 -16.69 -0.59
C VAL A 58 -6.37 -15.29 -0.31
N TYR A 59 -6.91 -14.24 -0.92
CA TYR A 59 -6.41 -12.88 -0.79
C TYR A 59 -6.18 -12.40 0.67
N PRO A 60 -7.04 -12.72 1.66
CA PRO A 60 -6.78 -12.39 3.06
C PRO A 60 -5.46 -12.97 3.59
N ILE A 61 -5.07 -14.17 3.16
CA ILE A 61 -3.78 -14.78 3.53
C ILE A 61 -2.62 -13.98 2.94
N VAL A 62 -2.73 -13.60 1.67
CA VAL A 62 -1.74 -12.74 0.98
C VAL A 62 -1.61 -11.39 1.69
N ASN A 63 -2.74 -10.78 2.08
CA ASN A 63 -2.77 -9.50 2.78
C ASN A 63 -2.12 -9.57 4.16
N VAL A 64 -2.23 -10.69 4.88
CA VAL A 64 -1.51 -10.89 6.15
C VAL A 64 0.00 -10.87 5.93
N LEU A 65 0.52 -11.60 4.95
CA LEU A 65 1.95 -11.63 4.64
C LEU A 65 2.47 -10.26 4.19
N THR A 66 1.75 -9.62 3.28
CA THR A 66 2.08 -8.27 2.79
C THR A 66 1.97 -7.23 3.92
N GLY A 67 0.98 -7.35 4.79
CA GLY A 67 0.81 -6.48 5.96
C GLY A 67 2.00 -6.56 6.91
N ILE A 68 2.46 -7.77 7.25
CA ILE A 68 3.67 -7.98 8.05
C ILE A 68 4.88 -7.31 7.37
N ALA A 69 5.05 -7.53 6.07
CA ALA A 69 6.13 -6.93 5.29
C ALA A 69 6.08 -5.40 5.36
N LEU A 70 4.92 -4.79 5.10
CA LEU A 70 4.74 -3.35 5.05
C LEU A 70 4.97 -2.67 6.40
N VAL A 71 4.53 -3.28 7.50
CA VAL A 71 4.78 -2.75 8.86
C VAL A 71 6.27 -2.56 9.10
N PHE A 72 7.08 -3.58 8.83
CA PHE A 72 8.53 -3.49 9.01
C PHE A 72 9.23 -2.70 7.89
N ALA A 73 8.71 -2.74 6.67
CA ALA A 73 9.27 -2.00 5.54
C ALA A 73 9.11 -0.49 5.72
N THR A 74 7.92 -0.01 6.07
CA THR A 74 7.64 1.42 6.25
C THR A 74 8.19 1.94 7.57
N GLY A 75 7.90 1.24 8.68
CA GLY A 75 8.35 1.63 10.01
C GLY A 75 9.86 1.53 10.16
N GLY A 76 10.45 0.39 9.76
CA GLY A 76 11.89 0.16 9.82
C GLY A 76 12.68 1.08 8.90
N SER A 77 12.23 1.28 7.66
CA SER A 77 12.91 2.19 6.73
C SER A 77 12.88 3.64 7.21
N SER A 78 11.79 4.11 7.81
CA SER A 78 11.70 5.46 8.40
C SER A 78 12.65 5.62 9.59
N VAL A 79 12.69 4.65 10.51
CA VAL A 79 13.62 4.64 11.65
C VAL A 79 15.08 4.59 11.18
N THR A 80 15.37 3.75 10.19
CA THR A 80 16.70 3.66 9.58
C THR A 80 17.12 4.99 8.95
N ALA A 81 16.21 5.66 8.23
CA ALA A 81 16.48 6.98 7.64
C ALA A 81 16.78 8.04 8.69
N LEU A 82 16.07 8.02 9.84
CA LEU A 82 16.35 8.90 11.00
C LEU A 82 17.77 8.66 11.54
N TYR A 83 18.19 7.40 11.68
CA TYR A 83 19.54 7.06 12.17
C TYR A 83 20.62 7.49 11.18
N ILE A 84 20.43 7.29 9.88
CA ILE A 84 21.38 7.77 8.87
C ILE A 84 21.48 9.30 8.92
N GLY A 85 20.34 10.01 8.97
CA GLY A 85 20.30 11.47 9.10
C GLY A 85 21.06 11.97 10.31
N GLY A 86 20.91 11.28 11.45
CA GLY A 86 21.66 11.56 12.70
C GLY A 86 23.11 11.10 12.70
N ASN A 87 23.67 10.65 11.58
CA ASN A 87 25.02 10.09 11.43
C ASN A 87 25.31 8.88 12.35
N ARG A 88 24.27 8.09 12.63
CA ARG A 88 24.31 6.88 13.49
C ARG A 88 24.26 5.62 12.65
N LYS A 89 25.36 5.37 11.87
CA LYS A 89 25.42 4.27 10.92
C LYS A 89 25.19 2.90 11.56
N LYS A 90 25.78 2.63 12.72
CA LYS A 90 25.64 1.32 13.40
C LYS A 90 24.20 1.02 13.78
N GLU A 91 23.45 2.02 14.24
CA GLU A 91 22.03 1.90 14.56
C GLU A 91 21.19 1.75 13.29
N ALA A 92 21.55 2.44 12.20
CA ALA A 92 20.89 2.28 10.93
C ALA A 92 21.04 0.87 10.36
N ASP A 93 22.26 0.32 10.34
CA ASP A 93 22.55 -1.06 9.90
C ASP A 93 21.81 -2.08 10.79
N ARG A 94 21.78 -1.84 12.11
CA ARG A 94 21.02 -2.68 13.05
C ARG A 94 19.52 -2.62 12.79
N SER A 95 18.94 -1.42 12.64
CA SER A 95 17.50 -1.24 12.38
C SER A 95 17.08 -1.93 11.07
N PHE A 96 17.88 -1.79 10.00
CA PHE A 96 17.68 -2.49 8.74
C PHE A 96 17.68 -4.01 8.91
N SER A 97 18.71 -4.53 9.57
CA SER A 97 18.87 -5.99 9.77
C SER A 97 17.76 -6.56 10.66
N VAL A 98 17.47 -5.89 11.79
CA VAL A 98 16.41 -6.33 12.72
C VAL A 98 15.05 -6.32 12.04
N SER A 99 14.71 -5.25 11.28
CA SER A 99 13.43 -5.19 10.56
C SER A 99 13.31 -6.33 9.55
N SER A 100 14.40 -6.63 8.81
CA SER A 100 14.41 -7.70 7.82
C SER A 100 14.27 -9.08 8.45
N PHE A 101 15.05 -9.38 9.48
CA PHE A 101 14.98 -10.68 10.17
C PHE A 101 13.65 -10.87 10.90
N ALA A 102 13.17 -9.85 11.64
CA ALA A 102 11.93 -9.95 12.40
C ALA A 102 10.72 -10.17 11.49
N ALA A 103 10.64 -9.42 10.38
CA ALA A 103 9.54 -9.57 9.43
C ALA A 103 9.53 -10.96 8.77
N ILE A 104 10.69 -11.43 8.28
CA ILE A 104 10.81 -12.75 7.66
C ILE A 104 10.49 -13.85 8.67
N LEU A 105 11.04 -13.78 9.87
CA LEU A 105 10.79 -14.77 10.93
C LEU A 105 9.30 -14.83 11.29
N LEU A 106 8.70 -13.68 11.56
CA LEU A 106 7.26 -13.58 11.89
C LEU A 106 6.39 -14.11 10.74
N GLY A 107 6.72 -13.74 9.50
CA GLY A 107 5.99 -14.21 8.34
C GLY A 107 6.13 -15.73 8.12
N CYS A 108 7.32 -16.30 8.34
CA CYS A 108 7.54 -17.76 8.28
C CYS A 108 6.74 -18.49 9.38
N LEU A 109 6.73 -17.96 10.59
CA LEU A 109 5.95 -18.56 11.70
C LEU A 109 4.46 -18.55 11.42
N ILE A 110 3.93 -17.42 10.93
CA ILE A 110 2.51 -17.29 10.56
C ILE A 110 2.20 -18.18 9.35
N SER A 111 3.08 -18.25 8.35
CA SER A 111 2.89 -19.15 7.21
C SER A 111 2.85 -20.60 7.62
N LEU A 112 3.73 -21.02 8.53
CA LEU A 112 3.74 -22.38 9.07
C LEU A 112 2.44 -22.69 9.82
N MET A 113 1.98 -21.75 10.67
CA MET A 113 0.72 -21.88 11.40
C MET A 113 -0.48 -22.02 10.47
N ILE A 114 -0.51 -21.23 9.38
CA ILE A 114 -1.58 -21.30 8.38
C ILE A 114 -1.48 -22.62 7.59
N LEU A 115 -0.28 -23.05 7.19
CA LEU A 115 -0.08 -24.30 6.43
C LEU A 115 -0.55 -25.53 7.21
N THR A 116 -0.30 -25.59 8.51
CA THR A 116 -0.75 -26.71 9.36
C THR A 116 -2.26 -26.80 9.50
N ASN A 117 -2.98 -25.68 9.35
CA ASN A 117 -4.43 -25.59 9.48
C ASN A 117 -5.12 -25.12 8.18
N LEU A 118 -4.44 -25.27 7.04
CA LEU A 118 -4.84 -24.63 5.77
C LEU A 118 -6.29 -24.93 5.37
N SER A 119 -6.73 -26.17 5.49
CA SER A 119 -8.11 -26.55 5.11
C SER A 119 -9.17 -25.86 5.98
N ALA A 120 -8.99 -25.80 7.29
CA ALA A 120 -9.90 -25.14 8.21
C ALA A 120 -9.97 -23.64 7.96
N ILE A 121 -8.80 -22.99 7.78
CA ILE A 121 -8.71 -21.55 7.51
C ILE A 121 -9.41 -21.22 6.19
N LEU A 122 -9.16 -21.96 5.10
CA LEU A 122 -9.81 -21.74 3.81
C LEU A 122 -11.33 -21.92 3.88
N THR A 123 -11.82 -22.89 4.66
CA THR A 123 -13.26 -23.06 4.90
C THR A 123 -13.87 -21.86 5.63
N ILE A 124 -13.18 -21.34 6.66
CA ILE A 124 -13.60 -20.12 7.37
C ILE A 124 -13.62 -18.90 6.42
N LEU A 125 -12.67 -18.83 5.48
CA LEU A 125 -12.63 -17.78 4.46
C LEU A 125 -13.67 -17.95 3.35
N GLY A 126 -14.48 -19.02 3.36
CA GLY A 126 -15.58 -19.22 2.43
C GLY A 126 -15.27 -20.17 1.26
N ALA A 127 -14.22 -21.00 1.36
CA ALA A 127 -13.95 -22.01 0.33
C ALA A 127 -15.03 -23.09 0.32
N THR A 128 -15.58 -23.35 -0.87
CA THR A 128 -16.58 -24.39 -1.13
C THR A 128 -15.90 -25.69 -1.61
N PRO A 129 -16.60 -26.83 -1.64
CA PRO A 129 -16.06 -28.06 -2.24
C PRO A 129 -15.52 -27.89 -3.66
N VAL A 130 -16.05 -26.93 -4.43
CA VAL A 130 -15.63 -26.63 -5.81
C VAL A 130 -14.32 -25.82 -5.84
N THR A 131 -14.16 -24.87 -4.92
CA THR A 131 -13.01 -23.93 -4.93
C THR A 131 -11.86 -24.36 -4.04
N ILE A 132 -12.07 -25.24 -3.06
CA ILE A 132 -11.08 -25.62 -2.03
C ILE A 132 -9.76 -26.16 -2.61
N ALA A 133 -9.81 -26.92 -3.71
CA ALA A 133 -8.61 -27.46 -4.35
C ALA A 133 -7.75 -26.34 -4.94
N GLY A 134 -8.37 -25.40 -5.67
CA GLY A 134 -7.72 -24.22 -6.23
C GLY A 134 -7.16 -23.32 -5.14
N CYS A 135 -7.93 -23.05 -4.07
CA CYS A 135 -7.50 -22.29 -2.91
C CYS A 135 -6.25 -22.90 -2.26
N LYS A 136 -6.23 -24.22 -2.04
CA LYS A 136 -5.07 -24.92 -1.46
C LYS A 136 -3.83 -24.80 -2.35
N THR A 137 -3.99 -24.95 -3.64
CA THR A 137 -2.89 -24.84 -4.61
C THR A 137 -2.29 -23.43 -4.57
N TYR A 138 -3.14 -22.39 -4.70
CA TYR A 138 -2.68 -21.01 -4.72
C TYR A 138 -2.08 -20.57 -3.38
N ALA A 139 -2.76 -20.85 -2.26
CA ALA A 139 -2.30 -20.49 -0.93
C ALA A 139 -0.96 -21.14 -0.54
N ARG A 140 -0.74 -22.41 -0.90
CA ARG A 140 0.53 -23.10 -0.62
C ARG A 140 1.73 -22.39 -1.23
N TRP A 141 1.64 -21.94 -2.48
CA TRP A 141 2.71 -21.21 -3.14
C TRP A 141 3.04 -19.91 -2.42
N TRP A 142 2.04 -19.12 -2.03
CA TRP A 142 2.23 -17.88 -1.29
C TRP A 142 2.85 -18.11 0.09
N LEU A 143 2.38 -19.11 0.81
CA LEU A 143 2.87 -19.43 2.15
C LEU A 143 4.30 -19.98 2.13
N LEU A 144 4.65 -20.84 1.17
CA LEU A 144 6.02 -21.33 1.01
C LEU A 144 6.97 -20.23 0.55
N ALA A 145 6.50 -19.29 -0.23
CA ALA A 145 7.26 -18.14 -0.71
C ALA A 145 7.27 -16.95 0.27
N ALA A 146 6.73 -17.08 1.48
CA ALA A 146 6.64 -15.99 2.44
C ALA A 146 7.96 -15.20 2.65
N PRO A 147 9.15 -15.83 2.75
CA PRO A 147 10.41 -15.08 2.85
C PRO A 147 10.68 -14.18 1.64
N VAL A 148 10.31 -14.65 0.45
CA VAL A 148 10.47 -13.92 -0.81
C VAL A 148 9.51 -12.74 -0.89
N VAL A 149 8.22 -12.98 -0.57
CA VAL A 149 7.16 -11.96 -0.55
C VAL A 149 7.54 -10.83 0.40
N ILE A 150 7.93 -11.18 1.62
CA ILE A 150 8.27 -10.20 2.66
C ILE A 150 9.59 -9.51 2.32
N GLY A 151 10.59 -10.24 1.91
CA GLY A 151 11.90 -9.69 1.57
C GLY A 151 11.85 -8.73 0.38
N LYS A 152 11.05 -9.02 -0.64
CA LYS A 152 10.83 -8.12 -1.78
C LYS A 152 10.23 -6.78 -1.32
N GLU A 153 9.22 -6.79 -0.46
CA GLU A 153 8.65 -5.54 0.05
C GLU A 153 9.67 -4.76 0.89
N LEU A 154 10.35 -5.42 1.83
CA LEU A 154 11.40 -4.79 2.63
C LEU A 154 12.46 -4.13 1.75
N PHE A 155 13.02 -4.85 0.79
CA PHE A 155 14.08 -4.30 -0.06
C PHE A 155 13.58 -3.15 -0.92
N THR A 156 12.34 -3.16 -1.38
CA THR A 156 11.75 -2.04 -2.11
C THR A 156 11.83 -0.74 -1.30
N TYR A 157 11.55 -0.78 0.00
CA TYR A 157 11.59 0.40 0.87
C TYR A 157 13.02 0.75 1.31
N PHE A 158 13.83 -0.23 1.69
CA PHE A 158 15.20 0.03 2.16
C PHE A 158 16.14 0.49 1.05
N ILE A 159 15.98 0.03 -0.20
CA ILE A 159 16.73 0.54 -1.37
C ILE A 159 16.42 2.03 -1.60
N ARG A 160 15.18 2.48 -1.40
CA ARG A 160 14.84 3.91 -1.48
C ARG A 160 15.56 4.72 -0.41
N VAL A 161 15.55 4.23 0.82
CA VAL A 161 16.27 4.88 1.94
C VAL A 161 17.77 4.85 1.74
N ASP A 162 18.32 3.82 1.13
CA ASP A 162 19.73 3.75 0.75
C ASP A 162 20.09 4.69 -0.43
N GLY A 163 19.12 5.50 -0.93
CA GLY A 163 19.32 6.54 -1.94
C GLY A 163 19.26 6.06 -3.38
N ALA A 164 18.56 4.96 -3.66
CA ALA A 164 18.40 4.40 -5.00
C ALA A 164 16.93 4.15 -5.40
N PRO A 165 16.03 5.16 -5.36
CA PRO A 165 14.60 4.99 -5.66
C PRO A 165 14.33 4.47 -7.07
N THR A 166 15.13 4.87 -8.05
CA THR A 166 15.03 4.37 -9.43
C THR A 166 15.34 2.87 -9.50
N TYR A 167 16.35 2.40 -8.74
CA TYR A 167 16.66 0.97 -8.71
C TYR A 167 15.52 0.18 -8.06
N SER A 168 14.93 0.70 -6.98
CA SER A 168 13.72 0.13 -6.35
C SER A 168 12.56 0.01 -7.34
N PHE A 169 12.32 1.04 -8.17
CA PHE A 169 11.30 1.00 -9.22
C PHE A 169 11.62 -0.06 -10.29
N ILE A 170 12.86 -0.10 -10.80
CA ILE A 170 13.28 -1.11 -11.80
C ILE A 170 13.10 -2.53 -11.25
N THR A 171 13.42 -2.76 -9.98
CA THR A 171 13.23 -4.05 -9.32
C THR A 171 11.76 -4.48 -9.32
N ALA A 172 10.85 -3.59 -8.94
CA ALA A 172 9.42 -3.88 -8.97
C ALA A 172 8.88 -4.08 -10.39
N LEU A 173 9.31 -3.22 -11.32
CA LEU A 173 8.92 -3.29 -12.74
C LEU A 173 9.37 -4.61 -13.38
N SER A 174 10.61 -5.03 -13.16
CA SER A 174 11.15 -6.27 -13.71
C SER A 174 10.38 -7.50 -13.25
N GLY A 175 10.05 -7.58 -11.95
CA GLY A 175 9.24 -8.68 -11.42
C GLY A 175 7.82 -8.70 -11.95
N GLY A 176 7.17 -7.55 -12.07
CA GLY A 176 5.82 -7.47 -12.61
C GLY A 176 5.77 -7.77 -14.12
N ILE A 177 6.75 -7.31 -14.90
CA ILE A 177 6.83 -7.69 -16.33
C ILE A 177 7.05 -9.19 -16.49
N LEU A 178 7.97 -9.78 -15.69
CA LEU A 178 8.17 -11.23 -15.72
C LEU A 178 6.89 -11.98 -15.36
N ASN A 179 6.15 -11.52 -14.33
CA ASN A 179 4.86 -12.12 -13.99
C ASN A 179 3.89 -12.10 -15.18
N ILE A 180 3.66 -10.93 -15.83
CA ILE A 180 2.77 -10.82 -16.99
C ILE A 180 3.20 -11.76 -18.15
N VAL A 181 4.50 -11.83 -18.44
CA VAL A 181 5.03 -12.72 -19.47
C VAL A 181 4.79 -14.19 -19.11
N LEU A 182 5.03 -14.55 -17.85
CA LEU A 182 4.81 -15.91 -17.37
C LEU A 182 3.32 -16.27 -17.30
N ASP A 183 2.43 -15.33 -16.97
CA ASP A 183 0.98 -15.56 -17.06
C ASP A 183 0.55 -15.87 -18.49
N TYR A 184 1.05 -15.12 -19.47
CA TYR A 184 0.78 -15.43 -20.88
C TYR A 184 1.27 -16.83 -21.27
N ILE A 185 2.47 -17.23 -20.83
CA ILE A 185 3.06 -18.53 -21.18
C ILE A 185 2.39 -19.65 -20.37
N LEU A 186 2.38 -19.57 -19.03
CA LEU A 186 1.98 -20.67 -18.16
C LEU A 186 0.46 -20.83 -18.10
N VAL A 187 -0.26 -19.71 -18.04
CA VAL A 187 -1.72 -19.71 -17.94
C VAL A 187 -2.35 -19.72 -19.33
N GLY A 188 -1.90 -18.85 -20.24
CA GLY A 188 -2.48 -18.69 -21.57
C GLY A 188 -2.12 -19.85 -22.52
N GLN A 189 -0.83 -20.13 -22.70
CA GLN A 189 -0.39 -21.13 -23.69
C GLN A 189 -0.30 -22.54 -23.12
N MET A 190 0.34 -22.72 -21.95
CA MET A 190 0.52 -24.04 -21.34
C MET A 190 -0.71 -24.53 -20.57
N GLN A 191 -1.72 -23.68 -20.38
CA GLN A 191 -2.99 -23.99 -19.71
C GLN A 191 -2.83 -24.65 -18.33
N MET A 192 -1.80 -24.21 -17.57
CA MET A 192 -1.51 -24.75 -16.24
C MET A 192 -2.52 -24.31 -15.17
N GLY A 193 -3.55 -23.54 -15.54
CA GLY A 193 -4.62 -23.11 -14.64
C GLY A 193 -4.11 -22.25 -13.48
N ILE A 194 -4.73 -22.41 -12.32
CA ILE A 194 -4.40 -21.66 -11.10
C ILE A 194 -2.97 -21.93 -10.60
N TYR A 195 -2.42 -23.10 -10.87
CA TYR A 195 -1.03 -23.45 -10.58
C TYR A 195 -0.07 -22.56 -11.38
N GLY A 196 -0.35 -22.37 -12.68
CA GLY A 196 0.43 -21.48 -13.55
C GLY A 196 0.42 -20.05 -13.08
N ALA A 197 -0.75 -19.52 -12.68
CA ALA A 197 -0.88 -18.16 -12.15
C ALA A 197 -0.08 -17.98 -10.83
N ALA A 198 -0.20 -18.93 -9.91
CA ALA A 198 0.59 -18.88 -8.66
C ALA A 198 2.10 -18.91 -8.95
N LEU A 199 2.55 -19.78 -9.84
CA LEU A 199 3.95 -19.91 -10.21
C LEU A 199 4.48 -18.65 -10.90
N ALA A 200 3.73 -18.06 -11.83
CA ALA A 200 4.08 -16.82 -12.53
C ALA A 200 4.29 -15.67 -11.53
N THR A 201 3.36 -15.51 -10.59
CA THR A 201 3.45 -14.48 -9.54
C THR A 201 4.67 -14.70 -8.66
N ILE A 202 4.90 -15.91 -8.17
CA ILE A 202 6.04 -16.19 -7.29
C ILE A 202 7.38 -16.01 -8.01
N LEU A 203 7.51 -16.43 -9.26
CA LEU A 203 8.73 -16.21 -10.04
C LEU A 203 9.00 -14.72 -10.28
N GLY A 204 7.98 -13.91 -10.52
CA GLY A 204 8.11 -12.45 -10.57
C GLY A 204 8.62 -11.86 -9.26
N LEU A 205 8.08 -12.32 -8.12
CA LEU A 205 8.53 -11.90 -6.79
C LEU A 205 9.96 -12.36 -6.49
N VAL A 206 10.34 -13.59 -6.90
CA VAL A 206 11.71 -14.13 -6.77
C VAL A 206 12.70 -13.27 -7.55
N LEU A 207 12.38 -12.83 -8.77
CA LEU A 207 13.24 -11.93 -9.53
C LEU A 207 13.44 -10.61 -8.78
N SER A 208 12.35 -9.97 -8.33
CA SER A 208 12.43 -8.72 -7.57
C SER A 208 13.25 -8.87 -6.28
N PHE A 209 13.03 -9.96 -5.54
CA PHE A 209 13.77 -10.26 -4.31
C PHE A 209 15.26 -10.48 -4.58
N SER A 210 15.59 -11.26 -5.62
CA SER A 210 16.98 -11.54 -6.02
C SER A 210 17.72 -10.25 -6.45
N MET A 211 17.03 -9.35 -7.18
CA MET A 211 17.58 -8.04 -7.52
C MET A 211 17.82 -7.19 -6.26
N GLY A 212 16.96 -7.29 -5.25
CA GLY A 212 17.15 -6.63 -3.96
C GLY A 212 18.36 -7.18 -3.20
N ILE A 213 18.54 -8.49 -3.15
CA ILE A 213 19.74 -9.14 -2.59
C ILE A 213 21.00 -8.65 -3.32
N TYR A 214 20.98 -8.69 -4.66
CA TYR A 214 22.09 -8.23 -5.48
C TYR A 214 22.46 -6.77 -5.17
N TYR A 215 21.46 -5.91 -4.97
CA TYR A 215 21.68 -4.52 -4.59
C TYR A 215 22.46 -4.40 -3.27
N PHE A 216 22.00 -5.09 -2.21
CA PHE A 216 22.63 -5.00 -0.89
C PHE A 216 23.99 -5.73 -0.80
N ILE A 217 24.32 -6.61 -1.74
CA ILE A 217 25.65 -7.22 -1.82
C ILE A 217 26.63 -6.34 -2.61
N HIS A 218 26.17 -5.73 -3.72
CA HIS A 218 27.10 -5.14 -4.70
C HIS A 218 26.92 -3.62 -4.93
N LYS A 219 25.78 -3.05 -4.61
CA LYS A 219 25.43 -1.66 -4.97
C LYS A 219 25.03 -0.78 -3.79
N GLN A 220 25.00 -1.31 -2.60
CA GLN A 220 24.63 -0.57 -1.38
C GLN A 220 25.50 0.69 -1.22
N LYS A 221 24.87 1.76 -0.69
CA LYS A 221 25.56 3.04 -0.48
C LYS A 221 25.86 3.30 1.00
N TYR A 222 24.90 3.00 1.85
CA TYR A 222 24.95 3.32 3.28
C TYR A 222 24.64 2.11 4.14
N LEU A 223 23.70 1.24 3.74
CA LEU A 223 23.16 0.19 4.57
C LEU A 223 23.93 -1.12 4.37
N SER A 224 24.29 -1.75 5.47
CA SER A 224 24.91 -3.07 5.48
C SER A 224 24.18 -4.00 6.42
N PHE A 225 24.05 -5.27 6.05
CA PHE A 225 23.54 -6.29 6.95
C PHE A 225 24.49 -6.53 8.11
N THR A 226 23.96 -6.61 9.32
CA THR A 226 24.70 -6.95 10.52
C THR A 226 23.90 -7.95 11.36
N LEU A 227 24.58 -8.96 11.89
CA LEU A 227 24.01 -9.90 12.86
C LEU A 227 24.33 -9.49 14.32
N HIS A 228 25.07 -8.39 14.48
CA HIS A 228 25.53 -7.95 15.80
C HIS A 228 24.48 -7.14 16.53
N ASN A 229 24.20 -7.50 17.79
CA ASN A 229 23.25 -6.78 18.66
C ASN A 229 21.81 -6.65 18.10
N LEU A 230 21.29 -7.70 17.47
CA LEU A 230 19.86 -7.76 17.11
C LEU A 230 19.02 -7.67 18.40
N SER A 231 18.13 -6.69 18.47
CA SER A 231 17.35 -6.38 19.67
C SER A 231 15.85 -6.47 19.38
N LEU A 232 15.14 -7.23 20.21
CA LEU A 232 13.67 -7.28 20.14
C LEU A 232 13.05 -5.89 20.39
N ARG A 233 13.66 -5.07 21.25
CA ARG A 233 13.22 -3.69 21.50
C ARG A 233 13.26 -2.84 20.23
N GLU A 234 14.31 -3.01 19.42
CA GLU A 234 14.43 -2.31 18.13
C GLU A 234 13.40 -2.81 17.12
N ALA A 235 13.16 -4.14 17.07
CA ALA A 235 12.10 -4.71 16.24
C ALA A 235 10.73 -4.15 16.60
N MET A 236 10.41 -4.08 17.89
CA MET A 236 9.16 -3.48 18.38
C MET A 236 9.07 -1.99 18.06
N HIS A 237 10.16 -1.24 18.17
CA HIS A 237 10.21 0.17 17.78
C HIS A 237 9.89 0.36 16.30
N CYS A 238 10.51 -0.42 15.42
CA CYS A 238 10.23 -0.41 13.97
C CYS A 238 8.78 -0.82 13.69
N MET A 239 8.28 -1.86 14.34
CA MET A 239 6.90 -2.33 14.19
C MET A 239 5.87 -1.28 14.63
N ILE A 240 6.07 -0.62 15.77
CA ILE A 240 5.19 0.45 16.26
C ILE A 240 5.21 1.64 15.30
N ASN A 241 6.38 1.98 14.75
CA ASN A 241 6.48 3.07 13.80
C ASN A 241 5.75 2.78 12.47
N GLY A 242 5.66 1.51 12.08
CA GLY A 242 4.89 1.06 10.91
C GLY A 242 3.45 0.62 11.21
N ALA A 243 2.95 0.81 12.44
CA ALA A 243 1.63 0.32 12.86
C ALA A 243 0.48 0.89 12.01
N SER A 244 0.66 2.08 11.41
CA SER A 244 -0.31 2.67 10.47
C SER A 244 -0.62 1.75 9.28
N GLU A 245 0.37 0.99 8.78
CA GLU A 245 0.15 0.06 7.67
C GLU A 245 -0.67 -1.17 8.10
N PHE A 246 -0.44 -1.69 9.31
CA PHE A 246 -1.27 -2.77 9.85
C PHE A 246 -2.73 -2.34 9.99
N VAL A 247 -2.95 -1.15 10.57
CA VAL A 247 -4.29 -0.56 10.69
C VAL A 247 -4.93 -0.37 9.32
N ASN A 248 -4.18 0.10 8.33
CA ASN A 248 -4.66 0.30 6.98
C ASN A 248 -5.10 -1.02 6.32
N GLN A 249 -4.31 -2.09 6.42
CA GLN A 249 -4.64 -3.40 5.87
C GLN A 249 -5.88 -4.02 6.53
N LEU A 250 -5.97 -3.91 7.86
CA LEU A 250 -7.15 -4.37 8.60
C LEU A 250 -8.40 -3.57 8.21
N ALA A 251 -8.24 -2.24 8.07
CA ALA A 251 -9.32 -1.36 7.67
C ALA A 251 -9.88 -1.72 6.29
N ILE A 252 -9.02 -1.95 5.29
CA ILE A 252 -9.44 -2.34 3.94
C ILE A 252 -10.30 -3.60 4.00
N ALA A 253 -9.87 -4.63 4.73
CA ALA A 253 -10.60 -5.90 4.83
C ALA A 253 -12.01 -5.70 5.45
N VAL A 254 -12.08 -5.01 6.60
CA VAL A 254 -13.34 -4.82 7.33
C VAL A 254 -14.28 -3.87 6.60
N THR A 255 -13.77 -2.74 6.12
CA THR A 255 -14.60 -1.73 5.45
C THR A 255 -15.16 -2.24 4.13
N THR A 256 -14.42 -3.04 3.36
CA THR A 256 -14.93 -3.66 2.13
C THR A 256 -16.13 -4.55 2.42
N ILE A 257 -16.09 -5.36 3.48
CA ILE A 257 -17.22 -6.20 3.88
C ILE A 257 -18.45 -5.34 4.23
N VAL A 258 -18.25 -4.26 4.99
CA VAL A 258 -19.34 -3.37 5.40
C VAL A 258 -19.90 -2.61 4.20
N PHE A 259 -19.05 -2.08 3.31
CA PHE A 259 -19.50 -1.46 2.07
C PHE A 259 -20.37 -2.40 1.23
N ASN A 260 -19.88 -3.62 0.97
CA ASN A 260 -20.60 -4.59 0.16
C ASN A 260 -21.94 -5.00 0.80
N ARG A 261 -21.97 -5.26 2.11
CA ARG A 261 -23.21 -5.60 2.81
C ARG A 261 -24.22 -4.47 2.78
N THR A 262 -23.77 -3.25 3.03
CA THR A 262 -24.65 -2.07 3.03
C THR A 262 -25.16 -1.79 1.61
N ALA A 263 -24.30 -1.85 0.59
CA ALA A 263 -24.72 -1.67 -0.80
C ALA A 263 -25.71 -2.74 -1.26
N LEU A 264 -25.47 -4.00 -0.87
CA LEU A 264 -26.39 -5.11 -1.16
C LEU A 264 -27.80 -4.87 -0.59
N SER A 265 -27.90 -4.30 0.62
CA SER A 265 -29.18 -4.04 1.27
C SER A 265 -29.98 -2.89 0.64
N PHE A 266 -29.33 -1.91 -0.02
CA PHE A 266 -29.98 -0.75 -0.62
C PHE A 266 -30.17 -0.83 -2.15
N ALA A 267 -29.30 -1.51 -2.85
CA ALA A 267 -29.30 -1.58 -4.32
C ALA A 267 -29.00 -2.98 -4.89
N GLY A 268 -29.10 -4.03 -4.06
CA GLY A 268 -28.87 -5.39 -4.51
C GLY A 268 -27.48 -5.63 -5.08
N GLU A 269 -27.36 -6.54 -6.02
CA GLU A 269 -26.11 -6.89 -6.69
C GLU A 269 -25.52 -5.73 -7.50
N ASP A 270 -26.37 -4.87 -8.07
CA ASP A 270 -25.93 -3.67 -8.81
C ASP A 270 -25.20 -2.68 -7.89
N GLY A 271 -25.64 -2.57 -6.63
CA GLY A 271 -24.95 -1.77 -5.62
C GLY A 271 -23.55 -2.31 -5.29
N VAL A 272 -23.40 -3.62 -5.16
CA VAL A 272 -22.11 -4.28 -4.89
C VAL A 272 -21.16 -4.11 -6.08
N ALA A 273 -21.69 -4.25 -7.31
CA ALA A 273 -20.91 -4.00 -8.52
C ALA A 273 -20.43 -2.55 -8.60
N ALA A 274 -21.30 -1.59 -8.28
CA ALA A 274 -20.92 -0.18 -8.24
C ALA A 274 -19.85 0.12 -7.17
N VAL A 275 -19.93 -0.48 -5.97
CA VAL A 275 -18.88 -0.39 -4.94
C VAL A 275 -17.55 -0.87 -5.50
N SER A 276 -17.54 -2.01 -6.17
CA SER A 276 -16.29 -2.59 -6.73
C SER A 276 -15.66 -1.63 -7.75
N ILE A 277 -16.45 -1.06 -8.66
CA ILE A 277 -15.98 -0.07 -9.64
C ILE A 277 -15.37 1.15 -8.94
N ILE A 278 -16.07 1.70 -7.93
CA ILE A 278 -15.59 2.86 -7.18
C ILE A 278 -14.28 2.54 -6.45
N MET A 279 -14.15 1.34 -5.87
CA MET A 279 -12.93 0.91 -5.20
C MET A 279 -11.73 0.81 -6.15
N TYR A 280 -11.92 0.33 -7.38
CA TYR A 280 -10.85 0.33 -8.38
C TYR A 280 -10.45 1.76 -8.79
N LEU A 281 -11.41 2.63 -9.03
CA LEU A 281 -11.14 4.02 -9.41
C LEU A 281 -10.46 4.81 -8.29
N GLN A 282 -10.84 4.60 -7.04
CA GLN A 282 -10.20 5.28 -5.90
C GLN A 282 -8.71 4.95 -5.79
N PHE A 283 -8.29 3.69 -6.07
CA PHE A 283 -6.87 3.32 -5.99
C PHE A 283 -5.98 4.17 -6.89
N LEU A 284 -6.46 4.53 -8.09
CA LEU A 284 -5.74 5.42 -9.00
C LEU A 284 -5.49 6.80 -8.38
N PHE A 285 -6.53 7.40 -7.80
CA PHE A 285 -6.46 8.76 -7.27
C PHE A 285 -5.73 8.83 -5.93
N ILE A 286 -6.00 7.90 -5.01
CA ILE A 286 -5.30 7.81 -3.72
C ILE A 286 -3.82 7.46 -3.93
N GLY A 287 -3.50 6.67 -4.95
CA GLY A 287 -2.12 6.35 -5.34
C GLY A 287 -1.24 7.57 -5.57
N VAL A 288 -1.80 8.67 -6.09
CA VAL A 288 -1.08 9.95 -6.27
C VAL A 288 -0.64 10.52 -4.92
N TYR A 289 -1.53 10.53 -3.93
CA TYR A 289 -1.25 11.05 -2.59
C TYR A 289 -0.23 10.17 -1.84
N PHE A 290 -0.41 8.85 -1.91
CA PHE A 290 0.55 7.90 -1.34
C PHE A 290 1.92 8.01 -2.00
N GLY A 291 1.97 8.03 -3.32
CA GLY A 291 3.22 8.13 -4.08
C GLY A 291 4.01 9.40 -3.74
N PHE A 292 3.33 10.55 -3.66
CA PHE A 292 3.95 11.79 -3.24
C PHE A 292 4.45 11.73 -1.78
N SER A 293 3.59 11.31 -0.86
CA SER A 293 3.89 11.30 0.58
C SER A 293 5.00 10.31 0.91
N MET A 294 4.96 9.10 0.36
CA MET A 294 6.00 8.07 0.55
C MET A 294 7.31 8.43 -0.19
N GLY A 295 7.20 9.18 -1.29
CA GLY A 295 8.40 9.66 -2.01
C GLY A 295 9.18 10.72 -1.24
N ILE A 296 8.49 11.60 -0.51
CA ILE A 296 9.14 12.64 0.31
C ILE A 296 9.55 12.14 1.71
N ALA A 297 8.94 11.08 2.22
CA ALA A 297 9.14 10.57 3.58
C ALA A 297 10.62 10.29 3.93
N PRO A 298 11.43 9.61 3.11
CA PRO A 298 12.85 9.42 3.40
C PRO A 298 13.60 10.73 3.63
N SER A 299 13.39 11.73 2.76
CA SER A 299 14.03 13.04 2.89
C SER A 299 13.62 13.77 4.18
N LEU A 300 12.35 13.65 4.60
CA LEU A 300 11.88 14.19 5.88
C LEU A 300 12.54 13.46 7.05
N SER A 301 12.62 12.13 7.02
CA SER A 301 13.27 11.34 8.06
C SER A 301 14.76 11.70 8.20
N TYR A 302 15.48 11.82 7.09
CA TYR A 302 16.88 12.25 7.10
C TYR A 302 17.06 13.64 7.70
N ALA A 303 16.31 14.63 7.20
CA ALA A 303 16.41 16.00 7.67
C ALA A 303 16.07 16.15 9.16
N TYR A 304 15.07 15.38 9.61
CA TYR A 304 14.66 15.37 11.02
C TYR A 304 15.72 14.68 11.91
N GLY A 305 16.28 13.55 11.46
CA GLY A 305 17.37 12.84 12.15
C GLY A 305 18.63 13.71 12.32
N ASP A 306 18.95 14.53 11.30
CA ASP A 306 20.07 15.49 11.31
C ASP A 306 19.71 16.81 12.03
N ARG A 307 18.53 16.92 12.64
CA ARG A 307 18.02 18.15 13.32
C ARG A 307 17.99 19.39 12.42
N LYS A 308 17.94 19.23 11.10
CA LYS A 308 17.87 20.32 10.12
C LYS A 308 16.43 20.80 9.93
N ILE A 309 15.85 21.43 10.92
CA ILE A 309 14.44 21.85 10.95
C ILE A 309 14.08 22.79 9.79
N ARG A 310 14.99 23.65 9.34
CA ARG A 310 14.73 24.51 8.17
C ARG A 310 14.50 23.69 6.90
N ILE A 311 15.26 22.60 6.72
CA ILE A 311 15.08 21.68 5.59
C ILE A 311 13.73 20.95 5.72
N CYS A 312 13.38 20.45 6.91
CA CYS A 312 12.06 19.85 7.12
C CYS A 312 10.93 20.80 6.74
N ARG A 313 10.97 22.05 7.22
CA ARG A 313 9.95 23.07 6.89
C ARG A 313 9.87 23.35 5.38
N LYS A 314 10.98 23.37 4.69
CA LYS A 314 11.00 23.57 3.22
C LYS A 314 10.40 22.36 2.47
N LEU A 315 10.73 21.15 2.89
CA LEU A 315 10.12 19.93 2.36
C LEU A 315 8.60 19.90 2.60
N GLU A 316 8.19 20.23 3.82
CA GLU A 316 6.77 20.38 4.18
C GLU A 316 6.07 21.47 3.37
N SER A 317 6.73 22.59 3.09
CA SER A 317 6.18 23.64 2.25
C SER A 317 5.87 23.16 0.83
N TYR A 318 6.72 22.31 0.24
CA TYR A 318 6.40 21.68 -1.06
C TYR A 318 5.20 20.75 -0.95
N ALA A 319 5.12 19.98 0.14
CA ALA A 319 3.96 19.11 0.38
C ALA A 319 2.67 19.92 0.56
N HIS A 320 2.70 20.98 1.36
CA HIS A 320 1.53 21.85 1.53
C HIS A 320 1.05 22.47 0.22
N ARG A 321 1.97 22.95 -0.64
CA ARG A 321 1.63 23.47 -1.98
C ARG A 321 1.01 22.39 -2.86
N PHE A 322 1.57 21.18 -2.85
CA PHE A 322 1.03 20.06 -3.59
C PHE A 322 -0.38 19.71 -3.11
N PHE A 323 -0.59 19.56 -1.80
CA PHE A 323 -1.89 19.22 -1.23
C PHE A 323 -2.90 20.38 -1.19
N ALA A 324 -2.48 21.61 -1.49
CA ALA A 324 -3.39 22.71 -1.74
C ALA A 324 -4.03 22.67 -3.15
N VAL A 325 -3.32 22.11 -4.13
CA VAL A 325 -3.76 22.09 -5.53
C VAL A 325 -4.24 20.70 -5.98
N ALA A 326 -3.48 19.66 -5.69
CA ALA A 326 -3.74 18.30 -6.18
C ALA A 326 -5.13 17.76 -5.80
N PRO A 327 -5.68 17.97 -4.59
CA PRO A 327 -7.02 17.49 -4.25
C PRO A 327 -8.11 18.11 -5.11
N ILE A 328 -7.99 19.40 -5.42
CA ILE A 328 -8.96 20.11 -6.26
C ILE A 328 -8.91 19.57 -7.69
N VAL A 329 -7.70 19.40 -8.23
CA VAL A 329 -7.50 18.83 -9.57
C VAL A 329 -8.00 17.40 -9.63
N ILE A 330 -7.67 16.56 -8.65
CA ILE A 330 -8.10 15.16 -8.60
C ILE A 330 -9.61 15.07 -8.48
N TYR A 331 -10.25 15.88 -7.63
CA TYR A 331 -11.71 15.89 -7.55
C TYR A 331 -12.36 16.36 -8.85
N ALA A 332 -11.85 17.39 -9.49
CA ALA A 332 -12.34 17.84 -10.79
C ALA A 332 -12.21 16.75 -11.85
N LEU A 333 -11.03 16.10 -11.95
CA LEU A 333 -10.83 14.96 -12.84
C LEU A 333 -11.80 13.81 -12.52
N THR A 334 -11.96 13.47 -11.24
CA THR A 334 -12.93 12.46 -10.80
C THR A 334 -14.34 12.85 -11.28
N TYR A 335 -14.79 14.08 -11.03
CA TYR A 335 -16.15 14.50 -11.36
C TYR A 335 -16.44 14.42 -12.87
N PHE A 336 -15.52 14.90 -13.71
CA PHE A 336 -15.71 14.96 -15.16
C PHE A 336 -15.40 13.64 -15.88
N LEU A 337 -14.38 12.89 -15.43
CA LEU A 337 -13.95 11.66 -16.11
C LEU A 337 -14.68 10.40 -15.61
N THR A 338 -15.41 10.46 -14.49
CA THR A 338 -16.14 9.31 -13.95
C THR A 338 -17.02 8.61 -14.98
N PRO A 339 -17.84 9.28 -15.83
CA PRO A 339 -18.65 8.55 -16.79
C PRO A 339 -17.82 7.71 -17.76
N VAL A 340 -16.70 8.27 -18.26
CA VAL A 340 -15.78 7.56 -19.16
C VAL A 340 -15.06 6.42 -18.42
N ALA A 341 -14.64 6.67 -17.19
CA ALA A 341 -13.96 5.63 -16.39
C ALA A 341 -14.90 4.48 -16.03
N VAL A 342 -16.14 4.76 -15.67
CA VAL A 342 -17.16 3.74 -15.36
C VAL A 342 -17.56 2.95 -16.62
N SER A 343 -17.61 3.57 -17.80
CA SER A 343 -17.94 2.88 -19.05
C SER A 343 -16.90 1.80 -19.46
N CYS A 344 -15.69 1.86 -18.87
CA CYS A 344 -14.70 0.77 -19.03
C CYS A 344 -15.05 -0.50 -18.24
N PHE A 345 -15.97 -0.41 -17.26
CA PHE A 345 -16.32 -1.53 -16.36
C PHE A 345 -17.77 -1.98 -16.51
N ALA A 346 -18.67 -1.07 -16.88
CA ALA A 346 -20.10 -1.34 -16.99
C ALA A 346 -20.67 -0.66 -18.24
N ASP A 347 -21.55 -1.39 -18.94
CA ASP A 347 -22.28 -0.84 -20.07
C ASP A 347 -23.11 0.37 -19.62
N THR A 348 -23.20 1.41 -20.48
CA THR A 348 -23.97 2.63 -20.20
C THR A 348 -25.47 2.38 -20.06
N SER A 349 -25.97 1.28 -20.61
CA SER A 349 -27.37 0.83 -20.46
C SER A 349 -27.62 0.03 -19.18
N SER A 350 -26.57 -0.40 -18.46
CA SER A 350 -26.67 -1.18 -17.22
C SER A 350 -27.17 -0.32 -16.06
N PRO A 351 -28.01 -0.84 -15.15
CA PRO A 351 -28.41 -0.16 -13.91
C PRO A 351 -27.22 0.20 -13.01
N VAL A 352 -26.10 -0.53 -13.12
CA VAL A 352 -24.85 -0.28 -12.36
C VAL A 352 -24.25 1.08 -12.74
N PHE A 353 -24.35 1.47 -14.03
CA PHE A 353 -23.70 2.68 -14.54
C PHE A 353 -24.10 3.96 -13.81
N PRO A 354 -25.40 4.34 -13.72
CA PRO A 354 -25.80 5.55 -13.01
C PRO A 354 -25.49 5.48 -11.51
N ILE A 355 -25.54 4.30 -10.88
CA ILE A 355 -25.21 4.11 -9.48
C ILE A 355 -23.71 4.39 -9.25
N ALA A 356 -22.83 3.81 -10.07
CA ALA A 356 -21.40 3.99 -9.96
C ALA A 356 -20.99 5.45 -10.28
N VAL A 357 -21.58 6.08 -11.30
CA VAL A 357 -21.28 7.48 -11.67
C VAL A 357 -21.68 8.43 -10.57
N SER A 358 -22.92 8.35 -10.08
CA SER A 358 -23.39 9.20 -8.98
C SER A 358 -22.62 8.93 -7.69
N GLY A 359 -22.37 7.65 -7.39
CA GLY A 359 -21.62 7.22 -6.23
C GLY A 359 -20.18 7.75 -6.25
N MET A 360 -19.46 7.62 -7.36
CA MET A 360 -18.07 8.08 -7.47
C MET A 360 -17.95 9.61 -7.36
N ARG A 361 -18.90 10.37 -7.88
CA ARG A 361 -18.93 11.84 -7.75
C ARG A 361 -19.07 12.29 -6.29
N VAL A 362 -19.92 11.62 -5.53
CA VAL A 362 -20.10 11.89 -4.09
C VAL A 362 -18.90 11.38 -3.28
N TYR A 363 -18.50 10.15 -3.52
CA TYR A 363 -17.32 9.53 -2.88
C TYR A 363 -16.05 10.37 -3.09
N GLY A 364 -15.88 10.89 -4.30
CA GLY A 364 -14.73 11.70 -4.70
C GLY A 364 -14.55 12.99 -3.90
N LEU A 365 -15.61 13.53 -3.25
CA LEU A 365 -15.47 14.64 -2.31
C LEU A 365 -14.47 14.31 -1.18
N GLY A 366 -14.34 13.04 -0.83
CA GLY A 366 -13.34 12.57 0.15
C GLY A 366 -11.91 12.87 -0.26
N PHE A 367 -11.62 12.91 -1.57
CA PHE A 367 -10.27 13.22 -2.07
C PHE A 367 -9.80 14.63 -1.74
N LEU A 368 -10.73 15.57 -1.50
CA LEU A 368 -10.38 16.92 -1.05
C LEU A 368 -9.66 16.92 0.31
N PHE A 369 -9.90 15.93 1.13
CA PHE A 369 -9.39 15.83 2.50
C PHE A 369 -8.35 14.72 2.67
N SER A 370 -8.52 13.60 1.97
CA SER A 370 -7.71 12.38 2.15
C SER A 370 -6.22 12.61 1.90
N GLY A 371 -5.86 13.45 0.94
CA GLY A 371 -4.46 13.76 0.64
C GLY A 371 -3.71 14.35 1.84
N ILE A 372 -4.32 15.30 2.53
CA ILE A 372 -3.75 15.95 3.71
C ILE A 372 -3.64 14.95 4.87
N ASN A 373 -4.67 14.13 5.08
CA ASN A 373 -4.71 13.12 6.12
C ASN A 373 -3.63 12.05 5.92
N ILE A 374 -3.45 11.57 4.66
CA ILE A 374 -2.39 10.62 4.28
C ILE A 374 -1.02 11.23 4.55
N PHE A 375 -0.80 12.47 4.12
CA PHE A 375 0.47 13.14 4.34
C PHE A 375 0.76 13.34 5.83
N ALA A 376 -0.23 13.73 6.63
CA ALA A 376 -0.07 13.88 8.07
C ALA A 376 0.35 12.57 8.76
N ALA A 377 -0.28 11.44 8.40
CA ALA A 377 0.08 10.13 8.94
C ALA A 377 1.52 9.75 8.53
N ILE A 378 1.87 9.86 7.26
CA ILE A 378 3.21 9.52 6.74
C ILE A 378 4.29 10.46 7.32
N ARG A 379 3.99 11.75 7.50
CA ARG A 379 4.88 12.70 8.18
C ARG A 379 5.18 12.28 9.62
N MET A 380 4.16 11.87 10.38
CA MET A 380 4.38 11.38 11.75
C MET A 380 5.24 10.12 11.77
N MET A 381 5.01 9.19 10.86
CA MET A 381 5.85 8.00 10.69
C MET A 381 7.29 8.39 10.33
N ALA A 382 7.49 9.32 9.39
CA ALA A 382 8.81 9.79 8.98
C ALA A 382 9.61 10.43 10.12
N TYR A 383 8.92 11.02 11.10
CA TYR A 383 9.54 11.59 12.32
C TYR A 383 9.69 10.57 13.46
N GLY A 384 9.47 9.27 13.20
CA GLY A 384 9.55 8.23 14.21
C GLY A 384 8.41 8.24 15.22
N LYS A 385 7.33 8.97 14.92
CA LYS A 385 6.14 9.10 15.77
C LYS A 385 5.01 8.18 15.31
N GLY A 386 5.31 6.90 15.14
CA GLY A 386 4.41 5.90 14.56
C GLY A 386 3.07 5.76 15.25
N TYR A 387 3.01 5.96 16.57
CA TYR A 387 1.75 5.96 17.33
C TYR A 387 0.74 6.97 16.78
N PHE A 388 1.18 8.20 16.51
CA PHE A 388 0.30 9.24 15.94
C PHE A 388 -0.05 8.97 14.48
N SER A 389 0.87 8.38 13.71
CA SER A 389 0.59 7.90 12.36
C SER A 389 -0.53 6.85 12.38
N GLY A 390 -0.42 5.85 13.29
CA GLY A 390 -1.43 4.83 13.49
C GLY A 390 -2.78 5.40 13.93
N LEU A 391 -2.78 6.39 14.83
CA LEU A 391 -4.01 7.05 15.28
C LEU A 391 -4.75 7.77 14.14
N ILE A 392 -4.04 8.55 13.33
CA ILE A 392 -4.64 9.25 12.17
C ILE A 392 -5.22 8.21 11.19
N THR A 393 -4.45 7.15 10.89
CA THR A 393 -4.90 6.09 9.97
C THR A 393 -6.11 5.33 10.55
N PHE A 394 -6.11 5.03 11.85
CA PHE A 394 -7.22 4.36 12.51
C PHE A 394 -8.51 5.21 12.46
N LEU A 395 -8.41 6.50 12.73
CA LEU A 395 -9.56 7.40 12.65
C LEU A 395 -10.13 7.44 11.23
N ARG A 396 -9.29 7.72 10.22
CA ARG A 396 -9.76 7.93 8.84
C ARG A 396 -10.26 6.67 8.15
N SER A 397 -9.55 5.56 8.31
CA SER A 397 -9.79 4.35 7.51
C SER A 397 -10.64 3.32 8.24
N PHE A 398 -10.74 3.39 9.57
CA PHE A 398 -11.44 2.40 10.37
C PHE A 398 -12.58 3.00 11.18
N LEU A 399 -12.28 3.73 12.27
CA LEU A 399 -13.28 4.14 13.24
C LEU A 399 -14.36 5.06 12.64
N LEU A 400 -13.97 6.18 12.06
CA LEU A 400 -14.93 7.16 11.52
C LEU A 400 -15.60 6.64 10.26
N LEU A 401 -14.85 5.92 9.41
CA LEU A 401 -15.42 5.35 8.21
C LEU A 401 -16.50 4.31 8.53
N LEU A 402 -16.23 3.38 9.46
CA LEU A 402 -17.25 2.40 9.88
C LEU A 402 -18.44 3.07 10.55
N LEU A 403 -18.20 4.05 11.41
CA LEU A 403 -19.27 4.83 12.05
C LEU A 403 -20.19 5.45 10.98
N PHE A 404 -19.63 6.14 10.01
CA PHE A 404 -20.42 6.81 8.97
C PHE A 404 -21.06 5.83 7.97
N LEU A 405 -20.41 4.68 7.69
CA LEU A 405 -21.01 3.62 6.87
C LEU A 405 -22.23 2.96 7.53
N ILE A 406 -22.35 3.03 8.85
CA ILE A 406 -23.53 2.53 9.57
C ILE A 406 -24.57 3.65 9.68
N VAL A 407 -24.17 4.86 10.05
CA VAL A 407 -25.13 5.92 10.43
C VAL A 407 -25.72 6.64 9.22
N LEU A 408 -24.89 7.00 8.22
CA LEU A 408 -25.36 7.84 7.09
C LEU A 408 -26.37 7.11 6.17
N PRO A 409 -26.22 5.81 5.87
CA PRO A 409 -27.21 5.09 5.07
C PRO A 409 -28.60 5.02 5.71
N LEU A 410 -28.68 5.08 7.03
CA LEU A 410 -29.98 5.11 7.73
C LEU A 410 -30.80 6.38 7.42
N LYS A 411 -30.13 7.50 7.10
CA LYS A 411 -30.78 8.78 6.77
C LYS A 411 -30.84 9.06 5.26
N PHE A 412 -29.80 8.67 4.53
CA PHE A 412 -29.60 9.07 3.13
C PHE A 412 -29.62 7.89 2.16
N GLY A 413 -29.97 6.67 2.64
CA GLY A 413 -30.00 5.48 1.79
C GLY A 413 -28.66 5.23 1.09
N LEU A 414 -28.71 4.89 -0.19
CA LEU A 414 -27.54 4.59 -1.01
C LEU A 414 -26.54 5.76 -1.07
N THR A 415 -27.01 7.01 -1.12
CA THR A 415 -26.14 8.19 -1.10
C THR A 415 -25.35 8.30 0.20
N GLY A 416 -25.91 7.83 1.32
CA GLY A 416 -25.23 7.76 2.62
C GLY A 416 -23.98 6.87 2.61
N ILE A 417 -24.00 5.80 1.81
CA ILE A 417 -22.84 4.92 1.63
C ILE A 417 -21.67 5.72 1.01
N TRP A 418 -21.95 6.49 -0.01
CA TRP A 418 -20.95 7.30 -0.72
C TRP A 418 -20.47 8.50 0.09
N LEU A 419 -21.33 9.08 0.93
CA LEU A 419 -20.97 10.17 1.84
C LEU A 419 -20.10 9.74 3.02
N ALA A 420 -20.04 8.45 3.35
CA ALA A 420 -19.29 7.97 4.51
C ALA A 420 -17.79 8.31 4.42
N VAL A 421 -17.19 8.18 3.24
CA VAL A 421 -15.76 8.51 3.06
C VAL A 421 -15.49 10.01 3.17
N PRO A 422 -16.19 10.91 2.45
CA PRO A 422 -16.03 12.35 2.63
C PRO A 422 -16.21 12.79 4.09
N ALA A 423 -17.19 12.28 4.79
CA ALA A 423 -17.46 12.63 6.18
C ALA A 423 -16.32 12.16 7.12
N ALA A 424 -15.84 10.92 6.96
CA ALA A 424 -14.73 10.39 7.73
C ALA A 424 -13.44 11.16 7.49
N GLU A 425 -13.13 11.46 6.24
CA GLU A 425 -11.92 12.21 5.87
C GLU A 425 -11.98 13.67 6.33
N ALA A 426 -13.14 14.34 6.22
CA ALA A 426 -13.33 15.70 6.69
C ALA A 426 -13.19 15.82 8.21
N LEU A 427 -13.75 14.86 8.98
CA LEU A 427 -13.61 14.88 10.42
C LEU A 427 -12.18 14.53 10.86
N THR A 428 -11.54 13.59 10.18
CA THR A 428 -10.12 13.28 10.42
C THR A 428 -9.20 14.47 10.15
N LEU A 429 -9.54 15.31 9.16
CA LEU A 429 -8.75 16.50 8.84
C LEU A 429 -8.56 17.42 10.05
N LEU A 430 -9.58 17.56 10.92
CA LEU A 430 -9.47 18.37 12.13
C LEU A 430 -8.34 17.88 13.06
N VAL A 431 -8.20 16.55 13.16
CA VAL A 431 -7.11 15.91 13.92
C VAL A 431 -5.78 16.03 13.17
N ALA A 432 -5.78 15.76 11.87
CA ALA A 432 -4.59 15.80 11.03
C ALA A 432 -3.93 17.19 11.01
N VAL A 433 -4.71 18.25 10.89
CA VAL A 433 -4.22 19.64 10.91
C VAL A 433 -3.53 19.98 12.23
N TRP A 434 -4.04 19.45 13.35
CA TRP A 434 -3.35 19.64 14.65
C TRP A 434 -1.95 19.03 14.64
N PHE A 435 -1.77 17.85 14.03
CA PHE A 435 -0.47 17.20 13.88
C PHE A 435 0.42 17.81 12.78
N LEU A 436 -0.12 18.62 11.88
CA LEU A 436 0.66 19.36 10.88
C LEU A 436 1.23 20.70 11.38
N ARG A 437 0.94 21.08 12.61
CA ARG A 437 1.55 22.28 13.23
C ARG A 437 3.08 22.19 13.18
N PRO A 438 3.76 23.35 13.07
CA PRO A 438 5.23 23.38 13.04
C PRO A 438 5.83 22.63 14.22
N ILE A 439 6.82 21.79 13.93
CA ILE A 439 7.54 21.10 14.99
C ILE A 439 8.45 22.11 15.68
N HIS A 440 8.25 22.26 16.98
CA HIS A 440 9.21 22.90 17.87
C HIS A 440 10.17 21.81 18.37
N CYS A 441 11.47 22.03 18.21
CA CYS A 441 12.52 21.21 18.80
C CYS A 441 12.76 21.63 20.24
#